data_26a2b9dabdb20693e53bc9f957eff5f0
#
_entry.id   26a2b9dabdb20693e53bc9f957eff5f0
#
_cell.length_a   1.000
_cell.length_b   1.000
_cell.length_c   1.000
_cell.angle_alpha   90.00
_cell.angle_beta   90.00
_cell.angle_gamma   90.00
#
_symmetry.space_group_name_H-M   'P 1'
#
loop_
_entity.id
_entity.type
_entity.pdbx_description
1 polymer ?
#
loop_
_entity_poly.entity_id
_entity_poly.type
_entity_poly.pdbx_seq_one_letter_code
_entity_poly.pdbx_strand_id
1 'polypeptide(L)'
;MSRIGSDMSAAKRRHHAAVCAALGDETRLSLVTRLSGGEPRSIAQLTGGSRMTRQAITKHLRVLESAGIVHSVRSGRESRFEFDPQPLNELHEYLGRVSAQWDQVLSRLKTLVES
;
A
#
# COMPACT_ATOMS: atom_id res chain seq x y z
N MET A 1 8.67 -23.69 17.48
CA MET A 1 7.82 -22.95 16.55
C MET A 1 7.52 -21.56 17.06
N SER A 2 7.64 -20.61 16.19
CA SER A 2 7.46 -19.20 16.59
C SER A 2 5.98 -18.87 16.78
N ARG A 3 5.66 -18.25 17.90
CA ARG A 3 4.34 -17.71 18.16
C ARG A 3 3.98 -16.58 17.25
N ILE A 4 4.98 -15.88 16.75
CA ILE A 4 4.79 -14.77 15.82
C ILE A 4 4.06 -15.24 14.56
N GLY A 5 4.38 -16.45 14.09
CA GLY A 5 3.73 -17.01 12.92
C GLY A 5 2.27 -17.38 13.15
N SER A 6 1.84 -17.55 14.42
CA SER A 6 0.45 -17.92 14.69
C SER A 6 -0.52 -16.73 14.68
N ASP A 7 -0.01 -15.50 14.81
CA ASP A 7 -0.84 -14.30 14.84
C ASP A 7 -1.21 -13.82 13.44
N MET A 8 -0.57 -14.39 12.42
CA MET A 8 -0.80 -13.96 11.04
C MET A 8 -0.69 -15.15 10.11
N SER A 9 -1.74 -15.37 9.34
CA SER A 9 -1.75 -16.44 8.35
C SER A 9 -0.74 -16.14 7.23
N ALA A 10 -0.33 -17.19 6.51
CA ALA A 10 0.53 -17.04 5.35
C ALA A 10 -0.15 -16.18 4.27
N ALA A 11 -1.48 -16.28 4.14
CA ALA A 11 -2.24 -15.47 3.20
C ALA A 11 -2.15 -13.98 3.53
N LYS A 12 -2.26 -13.62 4.82
CA LYS A 12 -2.12 -12.23 5.25
C LYS A 12 -0.72 -11.69 5.02
N ARG A 13 0.30 -12.51 5.31
CA ARG A 13 1.69 -12.10 5.04
C ARG A 13 1.91 -11.82 3.56
N ARG A 14 1.40 -12.71 2.69
CA ARG A 14 1.50 -12.52 1.25
C ARG A 14 0.77 -11.25 0.80
N HIS A 15 -0.39 -10.99 1.39
CA HIS A 15 -1.16 -9.79 1.07
C HIS A 15 -0.40 -8.52 1.47
N HIS A 16 0.13 -8.48 2.69
CA HIS A 16 0.94 -7.33 3.14
C HIS A 16 2.17 -7.14 2.26
N ALA A 17 2.83 -8.25 1.88
CA ALA A 17 3.98 -8.17 1.00
C ALA A 17 3.62 -7.62 -0.38
N ALA A 18 2.46 -8.02 -0.92
CA ALA A 18 1.97 -7.51 -2.19
C ALA A 18 1.67 -6.01 -2.12
N VAL A 19 1.08 -5.55 -1.04
CA VAL A 19 0.81 -4.13 -0.82
C VAL A 19 2.12 -3.36 -0.74
N CYS A 20 3.09 -3.84 0.03
CA CYS A 20 4.41 -3.21 0.13
C CYS A 20 5.11 -3.14 -1.23
N ALA A 21 5.06 -4.22 -2.00
CA ALA A 21 5.69 -4.28 -3.32
C ALA A 21 5.02 -3.27 -4.27
N ALA A 22 3.70 -3.18 -4.23
CA ALA A 22 2.96 -2.22 -5.06
C ALA A 22 3.32 -0.78 -4.70
N LEU A 23 3.56 -0.49 -3.42
CA LEU A 23 3.96 0.84 -2.97
C LEU A 23 5.46 1.12 -3.18
N GLY A 24 6.25 0.12 -3.50
CA GLY A 24 7.71 0.24 -3.62
C GLY A 24 8.17 0.86 -4.93
N ASP A 25 7.43 1.81 -5.47
CA ASP A 25 7.76 2.50 -6.71
C ASP A 25 7.31 3.96 -6.60
N GLU A 26 8.20 4.87 -6.99
CA GLU A 26 7.94 6.31 -6.87
C GLU A 26 6.68 6.75 -7.62
N THR A 27 6.49 6.26 -8.82
CA THR A 27 5.32 6.62 -9.63
C THR A 27 4.04 6.10 -8.98
N ARG A 28 4.05 4.87 -8.48
CA ARG A 28 2.88 4.31 -7.81
C ARG A 28 2.55 5.05 -6.52
N LEU A 29 3.56 5.44 -5.75
CA LEU A 29 3.33 6.28 -4.56
C LEU A 29 2.68 7.60 -4.93
N SER A 30 3.13 8.22 -6.02
CA SER A 30 2.54 9.46 -6.51
C SER A 30 1.08 9.28 -6.92
N LEU A 31 0.77 8.18 -7.62
CA LEU A 31 -0.59 7.87 -8.02
C LEU A 31 -1.50 7.67 -6.81
N VAL A 32 -1.03 6.92 -5.81
CA VAL A 32 -1.78 6.70 -4.57
C VAL A 32 -2.05 8.03 -3.87
N THR A 33 -1.06 8.90 -3.79
CA THR A 33 -1.21 10.22 -3.17
C THR A 33 -2.31 11.04 -3.88
N ARG A 34 -2.30 11.03 -5.20
CA ARG A 34 -3.30 11.76 -5.98
C ARG A 34 -4.70 11.20 -5.82
N LEU A 35 -4.83 9.86 -5.73
CA LEU A 35 -6.12 9.20 -5.58
C LEU A 35 -6.63 9.22 -4.14
N SER A 36 -5.77 9.38 -3.17
CA SER A 36 -6.14 9.38 -1.75
C SER A 36 -7.02 10.57 -1.36
N GLY A 37 -7.15 11.56 -2.23
CA GLY A 37 -8.11 12.65 -2.05
C GLY A 37 -9.57 12.23 -2.14
N GLY A 38 -9.83 10.99 -2.57
CA GLY A 38 -11.16 10.40 -2.53
C GLY A 38 -11.94 10.44 -3.84
N GLU A 39 -11.56 11.28 -4.77
CA GLU A 39 -12.26 11.38 -6.06
C GLU A 39 -11.71 10.38 -7.06
N PRO A 40 -12.60 9.57 -7.70
CA PRO A 40 -12.15 8.70 -8.79
C PRO A 40 -11.59 9.53 -9.94
N ARG A 41 -10.53 9.01 -10.56
CA ARG A 41 -9.87 9.69 -11.67
C ARG A 41 -9.67 8.73 -12.84
N SER A 42 -9.81 9.29 -14.05
CA SER A 42 -9.55 8.53 -15.27
C SER A 42 -8.06 8.43 -15.54
N ILE A 43 -7.68 7.51 -16.44
CA ILE A 43 -6.29 7.39 -16.88
C ILE A 43 -5.83 8.71 -17.52
N ALA A 44 -6.70 9.36 -18.28
CA ALA A 44 -6.37 10.65 -18.91
C ALA A 44 -6.02 11.70 -17.85
N GLN A 45 -6.83 11.79 -16.80
CA GLN A 45 -6.58 12.74 -15.71
C GLN A 45 -5.28 12.44 -14.98
N LEU A 46 -5.01 11.16 -14.74
CA LEU A 46 -3.79 10.74 -14.04
C LEU A 46 -2.54 10.91 -14.91
N THR A 47 -2.68 10.84 -16.22
CA THR A 47 -1.57 11.03 -17.15
C THR A 47 -1.27 12.52 -17.38
N GLY A 48 -2.28 13.36 -17.25
CA GLY A 48 -2.12 14.80 -17.47
C GLY A 48 -1.05 15.40 -16.57
N GLY A 49 -0.13 16.13 -17.17
CA GLY A 49 0.99 16.72 -16.47
C GLY A 49 2.11 15.74 -16.14
N SER A 50 1.97 14.48 -16.49
CA SER A 50 3.00 13.46 -16.30
C SER A 50 3.83 13.31 -17.57
N ARG A 51 5.11 12.93 -17.41
CA ARG A 51 5.97 12.57 -18.53
C ARG A 51 5.71 11.15 -19.01
N MET A 52 4.92 10.37 -18.29
CA MET A 52 4.68 8.98 -18.59
C MET A 52 3.54 8.85 -19.62
N THR A 53 3.62 7.78 -20.41
CA THR A 53 2.57 7.47 -21.36
C THR A 53 1.35 6.89 -20.64
N ARG A 54 0.22 6.88 -21.32
CA ARG A 54 -1.00 6.23 -20.80
C ARG A 54 -0.77 4.76 -20.54
N GLN A 55 -0.01 4.07 -21.43
CA GLN A 55 0.30 2.65 -21.23
C GLN A 55 1.10 2.43 -19.95
N ALA A 56 2.09 3.28 -19.68
CA ALA A 56 2.89 3.17 -18.49
C ALA A 56 2.05 3.41 -17.22
N ILE A 57 1.23 4.44 -17.21
CA ILE A 57 0.32 4.73 -16.10
C ILE A 57 -0.66 3.58 -15.90
N THR A 58 -1.21 3.02 -16.99
CA THR A 58 -2.12 1.88 -16.90
C THR A 58 -1.45 0.67 -16.26
N LYS A 59 -0.19 0.38 -16.60
CA LYS A 59 0.55 -0.72 -15.98
C LYS A 59 0.71 -0.51 -14.48
N HIS A 60 1.04 0.70 -14.06
CA HIS A 60 1.16 1.02 -12.64
C HIS A 60 -0.19 0.87 -11.91
N LEU A 61 -1.27 1.32 -12.54
CA LEU A 61 -2.61 1.17 -11.96
C LEU A 61 -3.02 -0.30 -11.84
N ARG A 62 -2.63 -1.14 -12.80
CA ARG A 62 -2.91 -2.58 -12.71
C ARG A 62 -2.18 -3.24 -11.55
N VAL A 63 -0.95 -2.84 -11.28
CA VAL A 63 -0.21 -3.33 -10.11
C VAL A 63 -0.93 -2.93 -8.82
N LEU A 64 -1.35 -1.67 -8.71
CA LEU A 64 -2.10 -1.18 -7.55
C LEU A 64 -3.43 -1.89 -7.40
N GLU A 65 -4.12 -2.14 -8.51
CA GLU A 65 -5.40 -2.85 -8.51
C GLU A 65 -5.24 -4.29 -8.05
N SER A 66 -4.19 -4.97 -8.49
CA SER A 66 -3.89 -6.35 -8.07
C SER A 66 -3.66 -6.46 -6.57
N ALA A 67 -3.12 -5.41 -5.96
CA ALA A 67 -2.91 -5.37 -4.51
C ALA A 67 -4.13 -4.86 -3.74
N GLY A 68 -5.21 -4.51 -4.45
CA GLY A 68 -6.46 -4.02 -3.84
C GLY A 68 -6.41 -2.57 -3.40
N ILE A 69 -5.37 -1.84 -3.77
CA ILE A 69 -5.19 -0.44 -3.35
C ILE A 69 -6.09 0.50 -4.14
N VAL A 70 -6.38 0.15 -5.39
CA VAL A 70 -7.32 0.89 -6.23
C VAL A 70 -8.30 -0.08 -6.88
N HIS A 71 -9.45 0.44 -7.28
CA HIS A 71 -10.49 -0.32 -7.99
C HIS A 71 -10.96 0.48 -9.18
N SER A 72 -11.25 -0.23 -10.28
CA SER A 72 -11.87 0.39 -11.44
C SER A 72 -13.34 0.62 -11.16
N VAL A 73 -13.81 1.82 -11.44
CA VAL A 73 -15.23 2.16 -11.36
C VAL A 73 -15.67 2.74 -12.70
N ARG A 74 -16.85 2.37 -13.14
CA ARG A 74 -17.40 2.83 -14.40
C ARG A 74 -18.16 4.13 -14.19
N SER A 75 -17.86 5.12 -15.01
CA SER A 75 -18.57 6.40 -15.00
C SER A 75 -18.95 6.74 -16.45
N GLY A 76 -20.16 6.39 -16.86
CA GLY A 76 -20.58 6.51 -18.25
C GLY A 76 -19.74 5.59 -19.14
N ARG A 77 -19.10 6.14 -20.16
CA ARG A 77 -18.21 5.38 -21.07
C ARG A 77 -16.78 5.31 -20.58
N GLU A 78 -16.49 6.01 -19.49
CA GLU A 78 -15.13 6.17 -18.97
C GLU A 78 -14.89 5.24 -17.80
N SER A 79 -13.70 4.64 -17.78
CA SER A 79 -13.20 3.93 -16.62
C SER A 79 -12.43 4.89 -15.74
N ARG A 80 -12.71 4.89 -14.46
CA ARG A 80 -11.97 5.67 -13.47
C ARG A 80 -11.44 4.75 -12.41
N PHE A 81 -10.43 5.20 -11.71
CA PHE A 81 -9.82 4.45 -10.61
C PHE A 81 -10.10 5.18 -9.32
N GLU A 82 -10.46 4.40 -8.31
CA GLU A 82 -10.83 4.88 -6.99
C GLU A 82 -9.90 4.25 -5.96
N PHE A 83 -9.44 5.06 -5.02
CA PHE A 83 -8.56 4.60 -3.95
C PHE A 83 -9.37 3.83 -2.89
N ASP A 84 -8.83 2.68 -2.46
CA ASP A 84 -9.37 1.91 -1.36
C ASP A 84 -8.36 1.97 -0.21
N PRO A 85 -8.68 2.65 0.90
CA PRO A 85 -7.74 2.78 2.01
C PRO A 85 -7.56 1.51 2.82
N GLN A 86 -8.44 0.52 2.68
CA GLN A 86 -8.43 -0.65 3.55
C GLN A 86 -7.11 -1.42 3.57
N PRO A 87 -6.50 -1.76 2.42
CA PRO A 87 -5.22 -2.49 2.46
C PRO A 87 -4.11 -1.69 3.14
N LEU A 88 -4.10 -0.37 2.98
CA LEU A 88 -3.11 0.48 3.63
C LEU A 88 -3.34 0.58 5.13
N ASN A 89 -4.60 0.66 5.55
CA ASN A 89 -4.94 0.67 6.97
C ASN A 89 -4.52 -0.65 7.65
N GLU A 90 -4.76 -1.78 7.00
CA GLU A 90 -4.35 -3.08 7.51
C GLU A 90 -2.83 -3.19 7.62
N LEU A 91 -2.13 -2.70 6.61
CA LEU A 91 -0.65 -2.67 6.62
C LEU A 91 -0.15 -1.76 7.73
N HIS A 92 -0.78 -0.61 7.91
CA HIS A 92 -0.43 0.34 8.97
C HIS A 92 -0.56 -0.31 10.35
N GLU A 93 -1.63 -1.03 10.60
CA GLU A 93 -1.82 -1.76 11.86
C GLU A 93 -0.74 -2.80 12.07
N TYR A 94 -0.42 -3.57 11.04
CA TYR A 94 0.62 -4.58 11.11
C TYR A 94 1.97 -3.94 11.43
N LEU A 95 2.34 -2.88 10.71
CA LEU A 95 3.61 -2.19 10.95
C LEU A 95 3.66 -1.55 12.33
N GLY A 96 2.50 -1.10 12.84
CA GLY A 96 2.41 -0.58 14.21
C GLY A 96 2.75 -1.64 15.24
N ARG A 97 2.27 -2.87 15.06
CA ARG A 97 2.61 -3.97 15.96
C ARG A 97 4.08 -4.32 15.88
N VAL A 98 4.65 -4.37 14.68
CA VAL A 98 6.08 -4.64 14.49
C VAL A 98 6.91 -3.55 15.17
N SER A 99 6.52 -2.30 15.00
CA SER A 99 7.21 -1.16 15.61
C SER A 99 7.17 -1.24 17.14
N ALA A 100 6.02 -1.60 17.72
CA ALA A 100 5.87 -1.75 19.17
C ALA A 100 6.77 -2.87 19.71
N GLN A 101 6.85 -4.01 19.02
CA GLN A 101 7.73 -5.10 19.39
C GLN A 101 9.20 -4.67 19.36
N TRP A 102 9.57 -3.93 18.34
CA TRP A 102 10.92 -3.42 18.18
C TRP A 102 11.27 -2.44 19.32
N ASP A 103 10.35 -1.57 19.68
CA ASP A 103 10.52 -0.62 20.78
C ASP A 103 10.77 -1.35 22.11
N GLN A 104 10.07 -2.46 22.34
CA GLN A 104 10.28 -3.27 23.53
C GLN A 104 11.69 -3.87 23.56
N VAL A 105 12.17 -4.37 22.42
CA VAL A 105 13.52 -4.92 22.31
C VAL A 105 14.55 -3.84 22.60
N LEU A 106 14.40 -2.66 22.01
CA LEU A 106 15.31 -1.54 22.25
C LEU A 106 15.29 -1.11 23.70
N SER A 107 14.13 -1.08 24.32
CA SER A 107 13.98 -0.72 25.74
C SER A 107 14.73 -1.70 26.64
N ARG A 108 14.63 -3.02 26.35
CA ARG A 108 15.35 -4.04 27.11
C ARG A 108 16.86 -3.88 26.96
N LEU A 109 17.33 -3.64 25.73
CA LEU A 109 18.76 -3.44 25.49
C LEU A 109 19.29 -2.23 26.24
N LYS A 110 18.52 -1.14 26.24
CA LYS A 110 18.88 0.06 26.98
C LYS A 110 19.01 -0.22 28.48
N THR A 111 18.06 -0.94 29.05
CA THR A 111 18.10 -1.32 30.45
C THR A 111 19.36 -2.15 30.78
N LEU A 112 19.73 -3.10 29.91
CA LEU A 112 20.92 -3.92 30.11
C LEU A 112 22.19 -3.09 30.08
N VAL A 113 22.27 -2.12 29.20
CA VAL A 113 23.45 -1.26 29.07
C VAL A 113 23.57 -0.30 30.25
N GLU A 114 22.45 0.15 30.80
CA GLU A 114 22.42 1.12 31.89
C GLU A 114 22.55 0.48 33.26
N SER A 115 22.41 -0.82 33.40
CA SER A 115 22.47 -1.50 34.69
C SER A 115 23.92 -1.92 35.10
#